data_9d8b0a33ede3651a1f4543c26f8a8fb8
#
_entry.id   9d8b0a33ede3651a1f4543c26f8a8fb8
#
_cell.length_a   1.000
_cell.length_b   1.000
_cell.length_c   1.000
_cell.angle_alpha   90.00
_cell.angle_beta   90.00
_cell.angle_gamma   90.00
#
_symmetry.space_group_name_H-M   'P 1'
#
loop_
_entity.id
_entity.type
_entity.pdbx_description
1 polymer ?
#
loop_
_entity_poly.entity_id
_entity_poly.type
_entity_poly.pdbx_seq_one_letter_code
_entity_poly.pdbx_strand_id
1 'polypeptide(L)'
;MEDTQTQEKTGFQHLFMQLNRAYAAKCFSQMTALGIHPGQIPILLLLAKRVEMSQREIAEELCVKPPTVNVMVQRMEKAGLIGRRHDEKDQRITRIFLTDQGYEMKKKVQN
;
A
#
# COMPACT_ATOMS: atom_id res chain seq x y z
N MET A 1 -23.40 17.29 -29.76
CA MET A 1 -22.48 18.07 -28.91
C MET A 1 -22.07 17.33 -27.66
N GLU A 2 -22.99 16.69 -26.97
CA GLU A 2 -22.65 15.88 -25.81
C GLU A 2 -21.75 14.71 -26.19
N ASP A 3 -21.99 14.12 -27.35
CA ASP A 3 -21.22 12.97 -27.81
C ASP A 3 -19.75 13.30 -28.05
N THR A 4 -19.46 14.50 -28.56
CA THR A 4 -18.10 14.92 -28.83
C THR A 4 -17.31 15.10 -27.53
N GLN A 5 -17.93 15.74 -26.54
CA GLN A 5 -17.29 15.93 -25.24
C GLN A 5 -17.09 14.59 -24.50
N THR A 6 -18.07 13.71 -24.61
CA THR A 6 -18.00 12.39 -24.01
C THR A 6 -16.87 11.57 -24.64
N GLN A 7 -16.74 11.65 -25.98
CA GLN A 7 -15.67 10.95 -26.70
C GLN A 7 -14.31 11.50 -26.33
N GLU A 8 -14.17 12.81 -26.17
CA GLU A 8 -12.90 13.41 -25.76
C GLU A 8 -12.50 12.97 -24.35
N LYS A 9 -13.46 12.98 -23.41
CA LYS A 9 -13.23 12.50 -22.06
C LYS A 9 -12.86 11.02 -22.05
N THR A 10 -13.56 10.21 -22.84
CA THR A 10 -13.29 8.78 -22.94
C THR A 10 -11.90 8.54 -23.51
N GLY A 11 -11.51 9.29 -24.54
CA GLY A 11 -10.18 9.19 -25.13
C GLY A 11 -9.08 9.56 -24.13
N PHE A 12 -9.27 10.66 -23.40
CA PHE A 12 -8.32 11.10 -22.39
C PHE A 12 -8.19 10.07 -21.26
N GLN A 13 -9.34 9.58 -20.78
CA GLN A 13 -9.35 8.57 -19.72
C GLN A 13 -8.66 7.29 -20.15
N HIS A 14 -8.92 6.87 -21.39
CA HIS A 14 -8.30 5.65 -21.95
C HIS A 14 -6.78 5.80 -22.00
N LEU A 15 -6.30 6.94 -22.52
CA LEU A 15 -4.87 7.22 -22.60
C LEU A 15 -4.24 7.27 -21.21
N PHE A 16 -4.91 7.95 -20.27
CA PHE A 16 -4.45 8.05 -18.89
C PHE A 16 -4.35 6.68 -18.23
N MET A 17 -5.36 5.83 -18.46
CA MET A 17 -5.35 4.46 -17.92
C MET A 17 -4.25 3.61 -18.55
N GLN A 18 -3.99 3.77 -19.85
CA GLN A 18 -2.89 3.07 -20.51
C GLN A 18 -1.54 3.48 -19.93
N LEU A 19 -1.33 4.77 -19.70
CA LEU A 19 -0.10 5.28 -19.10
C LEU A 19 0.06 4.74 -17.68
N ASN A 20 -1.01 4.72 -16.91
CA ASN A 20 -0.98 4.18 -15.56
C ASN A 20 -0.66 2.68 -15.54
N ARG A 21 -1.21 1.92 -16.49
CA ARG A 21 -0.91 0.50 -16.61
C ARG A 21 0.56 0.25 -16.93
N ALA A 22 1.10 1.01 -17.89
CA ALA A 22 2.50 0.87 -18.28
C ALA A 22 3.42 1.22 -17.10
N TYR A 23 3.10 2.32 -16.39
CA TYR A 23 3.84 2.72 -15.22
C TYR A 23 3.74 1.70 -14.10
N ALA A 24 2.52 1.22 -13.84
CA ALA A 24 2.27 0.21 -12.81
C ALA A 24 3.02 -1.09 -13.10
N ALA A 25 3.04 -1.53 -14.38
CA ALA A 25 3.76 -2.73 -14.76
C ALA A 25 5.27 -2.59 -14.52
N LYS A 26 5.82 -1.42 -14.85
CA LYS A 26 7.23 -1.12 -14.60
C LYS A 26 7.53 -1.11 -13.11
N CYS A 27 6.69 -0.45 -12.31
CA CYS A 27 6.84 -0.43 -10.86
C CYS A 27 6.73 -1.82 -10.28
N PHE A 28 5.75 -2.62 -10.75
CA PHE A 28 5.57 -3.99 -10.29
C PHE A 28 6.83 -4.82 -10.52
N SER A 29 7.42 -4.72 -11.71
CA SER A 29 8.64 -5.45 -12.05
C SER A 29 9.80 -5.03 -11.13
N GLN A 30 9.99 -3.72 -10.92
CA GLN A 30 11.05 -3.20 -10.07
C GLN A 30 10.86 -3.59 -8.60
N MET A 31 9.63 -3.51 -8.11
CA MET A 31 9.33 -3.82 -6.71
C MET A 31 9.38 -5.31 -6.43
N THR A 32 8.99 -6.13 -7.39
CA THR A 32 9.12 -7.58 -7.28
C THR A 32 10.59 -7.98 -7.15
N ALA A 33 11.48 -7.29 -7.88
CA ALA A 33 12.91 -7.51 -7.76
C ALA A 33 13.44 -7.13 -6.38
N LEU A 34 12.80 -6.17 -5.70
CA LEU A 34 13.16 -5.79 -4.33
C LEU A 34 12.52 -6.69 -3.27
N GLY A 35 11.58 -7.54 -3.67
CA GLY A 35 10.93 -8.46 -2.74
C GLY A 35 9.67 -7.90 -2.07
N ILE A 36 9.06 -6.88 -2.66
CA ILE A 36 7.82 -6.30 -2.12
C ILE A 36 6.79 -6.10 -3.24
N HIS A 37 5.53 -6.38 -2.93
CA HIS A 37 4.43 -6.13 -3.85
C HIS A 37 4.07 -4.63 -3.84
N PRO A 38 3.86 -4.01 -5.03
CA PRO A 38 3.52 -2.57 -5.08
C PRO A 38 2.33 -2.17 -4.22
N GLY A 39 1.33 -3.04 -4.06
CA GLY A 39 0.17 -2.77 -3.22
C GLY A 39 0.51 -2.63 -1.74
N GLN A 40 1.65 -3.12 -1.30
CA GLN A 40 2.09 -3.05 0.09
C GLN A 40 2.87 -1.78 0.38
N ILE A 41 3.32 -1.06 -0.64
CA ILE A 41 4.14 0.14 -0.48
C ILE A 41 3.41 1.24 0.31
N PRO A 42 2.14 1.55 0.03
CA PRO A 42 1.44 2.57 0.81
C PRO A 42 1.41 2.25 2.30
N ILE A 43 1.23 0.98 2.67
CA ILE A 43 1.22 0.56 4.07
C ILE A 43 2.62 0.75 4.68
N LEU A 44 3.65 0.35 3.93
CA LEU A 44 5.04 0.48 4.35
C LEU A 44 5.39 1.94 4.67
N LEU A 45 5.06 2.84 3.76
CA LEU A 45 5.36 4.27 3.91
C LEU A 45 4.54 4.90 5.02
N LEU A 46 3.28 4.51 5.16
CA LEU A 46 2.40 5.03 6.20
C LEU A 46 2.90 4.61 7.59
N LEU A 47 3.26 3.36 7.77
CA LEU A 47 3.78 2.87 9.05
C LEU A 47 5.13 3.50 9.40
N ALA A 48 5.96 3.78 8.39
CA ALA A 48 7.22 4.47 8.64
C ALA A 48 6.99 5.89 9.16
N LYS A 49 5.92 6.54 8.68
CA LYS A 49 5.58 7.90 9.09
C LYS A 49 4.89 7.95 10.45
N ARG A 50 3.96 7.02 10.69
CA ARG A 50 3.12 7.04 11.89
C ARG A 50 3.68 6.24 13.06
N VAL A 51 4.67 5.39 12.81
CA VAL A 51 5.32 4.48 13.76
C VAL A 51 4.45 3.27 14.08
N GLU A 52 3.23 3.46 14.56
CA GLU A 52 2.30 2.37 14.87
C GLU A 52 0.88 2.75 14.47
N MET A 53 0.14 1.76 13.96
CA MET A 53 -1.27 1.96 13.57
C MET A 53 -2.04 0.66 13.76
N SER A 54 -3.34 0.78 14.02
CA SER A 54 -4.24 -0.38 13.94
C SER A 54 -4.59 -0.66 12.48
N GLN A 55 -5.07 -1.87 12.19
CA GLN A 55 -5.54 -2.20 10.84
C GLN A 55 -6.67 -1.28 10.40
N ARG A 56 -7.55 -0.93 11.33
CA ARG A 56 -8.66 -0.02 11.04
C ARG A 56 -8.15 1.36 10.64
N GLU A 57 -7.17 1.90 11.36
CA GLU A 57 -6.57 3.18 11.02
C GLU A 57 -5.91 3.15 9.65
N ILE A 58 -5.20 2.06 9.33
CA ILE A 58 -4.59 1.90 8.01
C ILE A 58 -5.66 1.89 6.92
N ALA A 59 -6.74 1.13 7.12
CA ALA A 59 -7.83 1.04 6.15
C ALA A 59 -8.47 2.41 5.91
N GLU A 60 -8.73 3.16 6.96
CA GLU A 60 -9.33 4.48 6.87
C GLU A 60 -8.40 5.46 6.17
N GLU A 61 -7.12 5.48 6.54
CA GLU A 61 -6.15 6.41 5.98
C GLU A 61 -5.92 6.16 4.49
N LEU A 62 -5.86 4.90 4.08
CA LEU A 62 -5.60 4.54 2.70
C LEU A 62 -6.88 4.38 1.87
N CYS A 63 -8.05 4.54 2.47
CA CYS A 63 -9.35 4.34 1.82
C CYS A 63 -9.44 2.96 1.16
N VAL A 64 -8.97 1.95 1.88
CA VAL A 64 -8.96 0.55 1.43
C VAL A 64 -9.86 -0.26 2.36
N LYS A 65 -10.53 -1.26 1.81
CA LYS A 65 -11.43 -2.10 2.60
C LYS A 65 -10.65 -2.92 3.64
N PRO A 66 -11.16 -3.06 4.87
CA PRO A 66 -10.46 -3.80 5.92
C PRO A 66 -10.00 -5.21 5.54
N PRO A 67 -10.81 -6.03 4.83
CA PRO A 67 -10.32 -7.35 4.42
C PRO A 67 -9.08 -7.30 3.54
N THR A 68 -8.99 -6.30 2.66
CA THR A 68 -7.83 -6.11 1.79
C THR A 68 -6.60 -5.76 2.61
N VAL A 69 -6.75 -4.85 3.57
CA VAL A 69 -5.65 -4.48 4.48
C VAL A 69 -5.19 -5.69 5.26
N ASN A 70 -6.12 -6.51 5.75
CA ASN A 70 -5.79 -7.71 6.51
C ASN A 70 -4.90 -8.66 5.72
N VAL A 71 -5.23 -8.89 4.44
CA VAL A 71 -4.43 -9.76 3.58
C VAL A 71 -3.02 -9.19 3.38
N MET A 72 -2.93 -7.89 3.10
CA MET A 72 -1.64 -7.23 2.89
C MET A 72 -0.78 -7.28 4.14
N VAL A 73 -1.38 -6.99 5.29
CA VAL A 73 -0.69 -7.00 6.58
C VAL A 73 -0.17 -8.40 6.91
N GLN A 74 -0.98 -9.44 6.67
CA GLN A 74 -0.56 -10.81 6.90
C GLN A 74 0.64 -11.18 6.04
N ARG A 75 0.62 -10.78 4.76
CA ARG A 75 1.73 -11.04 3.85
C ARG A 75 3.00 -10.32 4.26
N MET A 76 2.86 -9.07 4.68
CA MET A 76 4.00 -8.26 5.14
C MET A 76 4.58 -8.82 6.44
N GLU A 77 3.73 -9.30 7.33
CA GLU A 77 4.17 -9.94 8.58
C GLU A 77 4.95 -11.21 8.27
N LYS A 78 4.42 -12.03 7.35
CA LYS A 78 5.07 -13.28 6.95
C LYS A 78 6.42 -13.02 6.29
N ALA A 79 6.55 -11.90 5.56
CA ALA A 79 7.79 -11.49 4.94
C ALA A 79 8.78 -10.86 5.92
N GLY A 80 8.39 -10.66 7.18
CA GLY A 80 9.25 -10.08 8.19
C GLY A 80 9.33 -8.57 8.17
N LEU A 81 8.45 -7.89 7.43
CA LEU A 81 8.48 -6.43 7.28
C LEU A 81 7.74 -5.71 8.39
N ILE A 82 6.76 -6.36 9.01
CA ILE A 82 5.97 -5.76 10.08
C ILE A 82 5.85 -6.73 11.25
N GLY A 83 5.56 -6.16 12.42
CA GLY A 83 5.21 -6.91 13.61
C GLY A 83 3.90 -6.44 14.17
N ARG A 84 3.36 -7.18 15.11
CA ARG A 84 2.10 -6.86 15.79
C ARG A 84 2.30 -6.91 17.29
N ARG A 85 1.60 -6.02 18.00
CA ARG A 85 1.50 -6.09 19.45
C ARG A 85 0.12 -5.63 19.87
N HIS A 86 -0.32 -6.08 21.04
CA HIS A 86 -1.60 -5.61 21.58
C HIS A 86 -1.41 -4.23 22.19
N ASP A 87 -2.47 -3.42 22.09
CA ASP A 87 -2.47 -2.11 22.73
C ASP A 87 -2.45 -2.28 24.25
N GLU A 88 -1.66 -1.45 24.93
CA GLU A 88 -1.50 -1.56 26.39
C GLU A 88 -2.82 -1.27 27.12
N LYS A 89 -3.63 -0.38 26.59
CA LYS A 89 -4.88 0.03 27.23
C LYS A 89 -6.07 -0.81 26.84
N ASP A 90 -6.06 -1.39 25.64
CA ASP A 90 -7.16 -2.19 25.14
C ASP A 90 -6.61 -3.34 24.30
N GLN A 91 -6.57 -4.53 24.90
CA GLN A 91 -6.00 -5.72 24.26
C GLN A 91 -6.80 -6.20 23.03
N ARG A 92 -8.00 -5.66 22.82
CA ARG A 92 -8.76 -5.96 21.60
C ARG A 92 -8.18 -5.26 20.38
N ILE A 93 -7.36 -4.24 20.58
CA ILE A 93 -6.73 -3.47 19.51
C ILE A 93 -5.33 -4.01 19.29
N THR A 94 -5.04 -4.37 18.03
CA THR A 94 -3.69 -4.79 17.62
C THR A 94 -2.99 -3.62 16.95
N ARG A 95 -1.79 -3.29 17.42
CA ARG A 95 -0.95 -2.26 16.83
C ARG A 95 0.04 -2.93 15.88
N ILE A 96 0.21 -2.31 14.72
CA ILE A 96 1.10 -2.79 13.66
C ILE A 96 2.24 -1.81 13.51
N PHE A 97 3.45 -2.31 13.38
CA PHE A 97 4.65 -1.49 13.28
C PHE A 97 5.65 -2.12 12.31
N LEU A 98 6.57 -1.32 11.78
CA LEU A 98 7.64 -1.84 10.93
C LEU A 98 8.74 -2.46 11.78
N THR A 99 9.24 -3.59 11.31
CA THR A 99 10.46 -4.20 11.85
C THR A 99 11.68 -3.49 11.28
N ASP A 100 12.87 -3.84 11.74
CA ASP A 100 14.13 -3.33 11.16
C ASP A 100 14.18 -3.63 9.66
N GLN A 101 13.75 -4.85 9.27
CA GLN A 101 13.67 -5.22 7.85
C GLN A 101 12.68 -4.34 7.10
N GLY A 102 11.57 -3.97 7.74
CA GLY A 102 10.58 -3.06 7.16
C GLY A 102 11.17 -1.69 6.89
N TYR A 103 11.92 -1.14 7.81
CA TYR A 103 12.59 0.15 7.62
C TYR A 103 13.66 0.08 6.53
N GLU A 104 14.39 -1.02 6.45
CA GLU A 104 15.34 -1.23 5.36
C GLU A 104 14.65 -1.30 4.00
N MET A 105 13.52 -2.00 3.94
CA MET A 105 12.72 -2.06 2.71
C MET A 105 12.22 -0.67 2.31
N LYS A 106 11.81 0.13 3.28
CA LYS A 106 11.37 1.52 3.01
C LYS A 106 12.49 2.31 2.32
N LYS A 107 13.71 2.18 2.79
CA LYS A 107 14.86 2.87 2.18
C LYS A 107 15.06 2.45 0.74
N LYS A 108 14.96 1.14 0.46
CA LYS A 108 15.11 0.61 -0.90
C LYS A 108 14.02 1.13 -1.83
N VAL A 109 12.79 1.21 -1.34
CA VAL A 109 11.64 1.66 -2.12
C VAL A 109 11.72 3.16 -2.43
N GLN A 110 12.25 3.96 -1.51
CA GLN A 110 12.34 5.40 -1.70
C GLN A 110 13.52 5.83 -2.57
N ASN A 111 14.48 4.97 -2.74
CA ASN A 111 15.63 5.22 -3.62
C ASN A 111 15.32 4.73 -5.03
#